data_dceea731da1debd80b20fd948cb3cd12
#
_entry.id   dceea731da1debd80b20fd948cb3cd12
#
_cell.length_a   1.000
_cell.length_b   1.000
_cell.length_c   1.000
_cell.angle_alpha   90.00
_cell.angle_beta   90.00
_cell.angle_gamma   90.00
#
_symmetry.space_group_name_H-M   'P 1'
#
loop_
_entity.id
_entity.type
_entity.pdbx_description
1 polymer ?
#
loop_
_entity_poly.entity_id
_entity_poly.type
_entity_poly.pdbx_seq_one_letter_code
_entity_poly.pdbx_strand_id
1 'polypeptide(L)'
;MIEDGLSYPVRGDWVGRMVVGGVLGLLSVLVIPTFLVFGYLVRVLERTVAGDDEPPEFDDWGDLLAKGVVGALIALAYSVVPVVLYVVLVTVVAGIGSGVGGDLGALIGVTGALLALAFLPVLLFVYYAVPAALTAYAVRGRAGAAFDVDLLKPTLFSADYLLAVLAPILVAIGVFVVSVVLLVTVVGSVLVPFVQFYGQVAVFRMFGAAFADRTDGIDAGRESVGDAATA
;
A
#
# COMPACT_ATOMS: atom_id res chain seq x y z
N MET A 1 -2.80 8.37 -15.56
CA MET A 1 -2.57 7.66 -14.30
C MET A 1 -2.61 8.56 -13.06
N ILE A 2 -1.71 9.55 -12.89
CA ILE A 2 -1.74 10.46 -11.72
C ILE A 2 -3.03 11.27 -11.68
N GLU A 3 -3.42 11.89 -12.79
CA GLU A 3 -4.66 12.67 -12.91
C GLU A 3 -5.89 11.81 -12.63
N ASP A 4 -5.96 10.59 -13.19
CA ASP A 4 -7.03 9.63 -12.92
C ASP A 4 -7.09 9.24 -11.43
N GLY A 5 -5.95 8.92 -10.82
CA GLY A 5 -5.87 8.61 -9.40
C GLY A 5 -6.32 9.75 -8.49
N LEU A 6 -5.92 10.99 -8.80
CA LEU A 6 -6.30 12.17 -8.02
C LEU A 6 -7.78 12.55 -8.23
N SER A 7 -8.33 12.38 -9.42
CA SER A 7 -9.75 12.68 -9.68
C SER A 7 -10.70 11.60 -9.14
N TYR A 8 -10.23 10.36 -9.00
CA TYR A 8 -11.06 9.21 -8.62
C TYR A 8 -11.80 9.39 -7.28
N PRO A 9 -11.19 9.86 -6.17
CA PRO A 9 -11.87 9.97 -4.89
C PRO A 9 -13.08 10.93 -4.90
N VAL A 10 -13.12 11.86 -5.86
CA VAL A 10 -14.18 12.89 -5.97
C VAL A 10 -15.19 12.60 -7.07
N ARG A 11 -15.22 11.38 -7.64
CA ARG A 11 -16.22 10.96 -8.63
C ARG A 11 -17.51 10.49 -7.93
N GLY A 12 -18.64 10.66 -8.62
CA GLY A 12 -19.95 10.24 -8.13
C GLY A 12 -20.37 10.95 -6.84
N ASP A 13 -21.05 10.25 -5.94
CA ASP A 13 -21.43 10.80 -4.61
C ASP A 13 -20.23 10.73 -3.64
N TRP A 14 -19.24 11.58 -3.90
CA TRP A 14 -17.99 11.60 -3.15
C TRP A 14 -18.12 12.18 -1.73
N VAL A 15 -19.09 13.08 -1.49
CA VAL A 15 -19.19 13.78 -0.20
C VAL A 15 -19.49 12.81 0.92
N GLY A 16 -20.48 11.92 0.73
CA GLY A 16 -20.82 10.90 1.71
C GLY A 16 -19.62 9.99 2.02
N ARG A 17 -18.93 9.53 0.98
CA ARG A 17 -17.75 8.67 1.12
C ARG A 17 -16.59 9.35 1.85
N MET A 18 -16.29 10.61 1.53
CA MET A 18 -15.24 11.39 2.20
C MET A 18 -15.59 11.64 3.66
N VAL A 19 -16.87 11.97 3.97
CA VAL A 19 -17.29 12.17 5.35
C VAL A 19 -17.14 10.89 6.16
N VAL A 20 -17.66 9.77 5.67
CA VAL A 20 -17.58 8.48 6.38
C VAL A 20 -16.10 8.06 6.54
N GLY A 21 -15.30 8.10 5.48
CA GLY A 21 -13.89 7.71 5.54
C GLY A 21 -13.06 8.62 6.44
N GLY A 22 -13.28 9.94 6.39
CA GLY A 22 -12.59 10.90 7.26
C GLY A 22 -12.98 10.75 8.75
N VAL A 23 -14.27 10.48 9.04
CA VAL A 23 -14.73 10.20 10.42
C VAL A 23 -14.14 8.87 10.92
N LEU A 24 -14.12 7.82 10.11
CA LEU A 24 -13.43 6.58 10.46
C LEU A 24 -11.93 6.82 10.69
N GLY A 25 -11.32 7.70 9.90
CA GLY A 25 -9.94 8.15 10.10
C GLY A 25 -9.73 8.86 11.43
N LEU A 26 -10.64 9.75 11.86
CA LEU A 26 -10.62 10.36 13.19
C LEU A 26 -10.74 9.32 14.31
N LEU A 27 -11.55 8.30 14.08
CA LEU A 27 -11.78 7.22 15.04
C LEU A 27 -10.72 6.10 14.96
N SER A 28 -9.66 6.26 14.15
CA SER A 28 -8.61 5.24 13.95
C SER A 28 -7.78 4.95 15.22
N VAL A 29 -7.90 5.80 16.25
CA VAL A 29 -7.42 5.47 17.61
C VAL A 29 -8.13 4.22 18.15
N LEU A 30 -9.35 3.96 17.70
CA LEU A 30 -10.06 2.70 17.93
C LEU A 30 -9.67 1.74 16.80
N VAL A 31 -9.22 0.56 17.14
CA VAL A 31 -8.67 -0.44 16.19
C VAL A 31 -9.65 -0.83 15.08
N ILE A 32 -10.96 -0.96 15.42
CA ILE A 32 -11.99 -1.39 14.46
C ILE A 32 -12.14 -0.43 13.27
N PRO A 33 -12.25 0.91 13.44
CA PRO A 33 -12.32 1.84 12.30
C PRO A 33 -11.13 1.74 11.35
N THR A 34 -9.93 1.45 11.86
CA THR A 34 -8.74 1.25 11.03
C THR A 34 -8.93 0.07 10.06
N PHE A 35 -9.47 -1.04 10.54
CA PHE A 35 -9.76 -2.18 9.66
C PHE A 35 -10.87 -1.88 8.65
N LEU A 36 -11.88 -1.09 9.02
CA LEU A 36 -12.92 -0.68 8.07
C LEU A 36 -12.37 0.20 6.94
N VAL A 37 -11.51 1.18 7.26
CA VAL A 37 -10.81 1.98 6.25
C VAL A 37 -9.93 1.10 5.38
N PHE A 38 -9.18 0.17 5.96
CA PHE A 38 -8.31 -0.72 5.20
C PHE A 38 -9.11 -1.66 4.28
N GLY A 39 -10.23 -2.19 4.74
CA GLY A 39 -11.16 -2.98 3.93
C GLY A 39 -11.76 -2.19 2.77
N TYR A 40 -12.11 -0.91 3.02
CA TYR A 40 -12.52 -0.01 1.96
C TYR A 40 -11.43 0.16 0.88
N LEU A 41 -10.18 0.32 1.28
CA LEU A 41 -9.05 0.43 0.36
C LEU A 41 -8.83 -0.87 -0.45
N VAL A 42 -9.01 -2.04 0.17
CA VAL A 42 -8.99 -3.33 -0.56
C VAL A 42 -10.13 -3.38 -1.58
N ARG A 43 -11.33 -2.90 -1.24
CA ARG A 43 -12.45 -2.82 -2.17
C ARG A 43 -12.20 -1.80 -3.30
N VAL A 44 -11.46 -0.71 -3.05
CA VAL A 44 -10.99 0.20 -4.11
C VAL A 44 -10.10 -0.54 -5.12
N LEU A 45 -9.17 -1.39 -4.67
CA LEU A 45 -8.35 -2.21 -5.56
C LEU A 45 -9.22 -3.15 -6.42
N GLU A 46 -10.17 -3.84 -5.78
CA GLU A 46 -11.10 -4.77 -6.45
C GLU A 46 -11.90 -4.06 -7.55
N ARG A 47 -12.52 -2.92 -7.24
CA ARG A 47 -13.31 -2.11 -8.19
C ARG A 47 -12.44 -1.52 -9.30
N THR A 48 -11.23 -1.09 -8.96
CA THR A 48 -10.29 -0.56 -9.96
C THR A 48 -9.91 -1.62 -10.99
N VAL A 49 -9.59 -2.84 -10.56
CA VAL A 49 -9.27 -3.93 -11.50
C VAL A 49 -10.49 -4.41 -12.28
N ALA A 50 -11.69 -4.30 -11.69
CA ALA A 50 -12.93 -4.56 -12.42
C ALA A 50 -13.27 -3.48 -13.48
N GLY A 51 -12.53 -2.38 -13.54
CA GLY A 51 -12.74 -1.29 -14.49
C GLY A 51 -13.78 -0.27 -14.05
N ASP A 52 -14.20 -0.26 -12.79
CA ASP A 52 -15.16 0.70 -12.27
C ASP A 52 -14.54 2.11 -12.20
N ASP A 53 -15.27 3.09 -12.72
CA ASP A 53 -14.83 4.49 -12.78
C ASP A 53 -15.13 5.28 -11.51
N GLU A 54 -15.92 4.73 -10.58
CA GLU A 54 -16.31 5.37 -9.34
C GLU A 54 -15.82 4.57 -8.12
N PRO A 55 -15.44 5.26 -7.02
CA PRO A 55 -15.10 4.61 -5.76
C PRO A 55 -16.29 3.81 -5.20
N PRO A 56 -16.03 2.68 -4.50
CA PRO A 56 -17.08 1.91 -3.84
C PRO A 56 -17.81 2.72 -2.76
N GLU A 57 -19.02 2.31 -2.42
CA GLU A 57 -19.75 2.85 -1.27
C GLU A 57 -19.32 2.17 0.04
N PHE A 58 -19.62 2.82 1.17
CA PHE A 58 -19.50 2.23 2.49
C PHE A 58 -20.76 1.44 2.82
N ASP A 59 -20.93 0.32 2.17
CA ASP A 59 -21.96 -0.68 2.40
C ASP A 59 -21.33 -1.98 2.93
N ASP A 60 -22.14 -2.95 3.33
CA ASP A 60 -21.68 -4.26 3.83
C ASP A 60 -20.47 -4.15 4.78
N TRP A 61 -20.70 -3.52 5.93
CA TRP A 61 -19.68 -3.30 6.97
C TRP A 61 -19.00 -4.59 7.43
N GLY A 62 -19.70 -5.73 7.35
CA GLY A 62 -19.15 -7.05 7.65
C GLY A 62 -18.07 -7.46 6.66
N ASP A 63 -18.32 -7.30 5.36
CA ASP A 63 -17.35 -7.57 4.29
C ASP A 63 -16.17 -6.60 4.36
N LEU A 64 -16.43 -5.31 4.61
CA LEU A 64 -15.36 -4.32 4.81
C LEU A 64 -14.43 -4.70 5.96
N LEU A 65 -15.00 -5.10 7.11
CA LEU A 65 -14.21 -5.51 8.25
C LEU A 65 -13.40 -6.79 7.95
N ALA A 66 -14.01 -7.78 7.31
CA ALA A 66 -13.35 -9.03 6.93
C ALA A 66 -12.19 -8.77 5.94
N LYS A 67 -12.43 -8.00 4.88
CA LYS A 67 -11.40 -7.61 3.90
C LYS A 67 -10.29 -6.80 4.56
N GLY A 68 -10.64 -5.90 5.48
CA GLY A 68 -9.67 -5.10 6.20
C GLY A 68 -8.76 -5.90 7.12
N VAL A 69 -9.33 -6.84 7.87
CA VAL A 69 -8.56 -7.73 8.75
C VAL A 69 -7.64 -8.64 7.91
N VAL A 70 -8.15 -9.27 6.86
CA VAL A 70 -7.34 -10.14 6.00
C VAL A 70 -6.25 -9.33 5.28
N GLY A 71 -6.58 -8.16 4.73
CA GLY A 71 -5.61 -7.29 4.08
C GLY A 71 -4.51 -6.82 5.04
N ALA A 72 -4.89 -6.47 6.27
CA ALA A 72 -3.92 -6.09 7.31
C ALA A 72 -3.00 -7.26 7.70
N LEU A 73 -3.54 -8.47 7.79
CA LEU A 73 -2.73 -9.68 8.05
C LEU A 73 -1.76 -9.97 6.89
N ILE A 74 -2.17 -9.77 5.64
CA ILE A 74 -1.28 -9.88 4.48
C ILE A 74 -0.16 -8.84 4.57
N ALA A 75 -0.49 -7.56 4.78
CA ALA A 75 0.50 -6.50 4.92
C ALA A 75 1.46 -6.76 6.09
N LEU A 76 0.93 -7.25 7.22
CA LEU A 76 1.73 -7.65 8.39
C LEU A 76 2.68 -8.81 8.06
N ALA A 77 2.20 -9.84 7.36
CA ALA A 77 3.03 -10.99 6.98
C ALA A 77 4.22 -10.58 6.11
N TYR A 78 4.01 -9.65 5.16
CA TYR A 78 5.10 -9.09 4.35
C TYR A 78 6.07 -8.22 5.15
N SER A 79 5.58 -7.51 6.17
CA SER A 79 6.34 -6.51 6.92
C SER A 79 7.08 -7.09 8.12
N VAL A 80 6.52 -8.09 8.79
CA VAL A 80 7.03 -8.63 10.06
C VAL A 80 8.46 -9.13 9.94
N VAL A 81 8.76 -9.96 8.94
CA VAL A 81 10.11 -10.56 8.81
C VAL A 81 11.18 -9.49 8.59
N PRO A 82 11.06 -8.60 7.57
CA PRO A 82 12.07 -7.57 7.36
C PRO A 82 12.17 -6.58 8.53
N VAL A 83 11.06 -6.17 9.13
CA VAL A 83 11.08 -5.24 10.26
C VAL A 83 11.76 -5.86 11.47
N VAL A 84 11.45 -7.10 11.82
CA VAL A 84 12.09 -7.80 12.94
C VAL A 84 13.59 -7.96 12.69
N LEU A 85 14.00 -8.38 11.48
CA LEU A 85 15.41 -8.48 11.12
C LEU A 85 16.13 -7.13 11.22
N TYR A 86 15.50 -6.06 10.76
CA TYR A 86 16.06 -4.71 10.87
C TYR A 86 16.24 -4.27 12.33
N VAL A 87 15.21 -4.44 13.15
CA VAL A 87 15.26 -4.09 14.58
C VAL A 87 16.33 -4.88 15.31
N VAL A 88 16.41 -6.19 15.06
CA VAL A 88 17.44 -7.04 15.66
C VAL A 88 18.83 -6.59 15.22
N LEU A 89 19.05 -6.34 13.93
CA LEU A 89 20.31 -5.85 13.40
C LEU A 89 20.75 -4.56 14.11
N VAL A 90 19.87 -3.55 14.12
CA VAL A 90 20.17 -2.24 14.73
C VAL A 90 20.45 -2.38 16.23
N THR A 91 19.62 -3.14 16.94
CA THR A 91 19.75 -3.31 18.40
C THR A 91 21.05 -4.04 18.78
N VAL A 92 21.39 -5.12 18.06
CA VAL A 92 22.61 -5.89 18.31
C VAL A 92 23.84 -5.04 18.02
N VAL A 93 23.90 -4.36 16.90
CA VAL A 93 25.06 -3.53 16.54
C VAL A 93 25.21 -2.34 17.48
N ALA A 94 24.10 -1.65 17.82
CA ALA A 94 24.15 -0.56 18.82
C ALA A 94 24.57 -1.06 20.19
N GLY A 95 24.09 -2.22 20.64
CA GLY A 95 24.46 -2.83 21.91
C GLY A 95 25.93 -3.21 21.98
N ILE A 96 26.47 -3.85 20.95
CA ILE A 96 27.89 -4.20 20.87
C ILE A 96 28.76 -2.94 20.83
N GLY A 97 28.42 -1.97 19.98
CA GLY A 97 29.17 -0.71 19.84
C GLY A 97 29.25 0.08 21.14
N SER A 98 28.17 0.19 21.89
CA SER A 98 28.12 0.86 23.18
C SER A 98 28.85 0.09 24.28
N GLY A 99 28.82 -1.23 24.24
CA GLY A 99 29.50 -2.08 25.24
C GLY A 99 31.01 -2.11 25.10
N VAL A 100 31.52 -1.99 23.86
CA VAL A 100 32.98 -1.99 23.59
C VAL A 100 33.62 -0.64 23.91
N GLY A 101 32.93 0.47 23.56
CA GLY A 101 33.43 1.83 23.74
C GLY A 101 34.66 2.19 22.89
N GLY A 102 35.17 3.43 23.04
CA GLY A 102 36.34 3.92 22.33
C GLY A 102 36.24 3.86 20.80
N ASP A 103 37.42 3.85 20.14
CA ASP A 103 37.48 3.85 18.66
C ASP A 103 36.90 2.58 18.05
N LEU A 104 37.02 1.45 18.69
CA LEU A 104 36.44 0.19 18.22
C LEU A 104 34.91 0.22 18.31
N GLY A 105 34.36 0.79 19.40
CA GLY A 105 32.92 0.99 19.53
C GLY A 105 32.39 1.94 18.45
N ALA A 106 33.12 3.00 18.14
CA ALA A 106 32.80 3.93 17.07
C ALA A 106 32.80 3.22 15.68
N LEU A 107 33.82 2.39 15.42
CA LEU A 107 33.90 1.61 14.17
C LEU A 107 32.71 0.65 14.01
N ILE A 108 32.34 -0.05 15.09
CA ILE A 108 31.18 -0.95 15.11
C ILE A 108 29.90 -0.15 14.84
N GLY A 109 29.75 1.03 15.45
CA GLY A 109 28.60 1.92 15.22
C GLY A 109 28.50 2.38 13.78
N VAL A 110 29.60 2.80 13.16
CA VAL A 110 29.60 3.19 11.72
C VAL A 110 29.28 1.99 10.84
N THR A 111 29.85 0.82 11.08
CA THR A 111 29.56 -0.40 10.33
C THR A 111 28.09 -0.77 10.46
N GLY A 112 27.51 -0.64 11.65
CA GLY A 112 26.09 -0.88 11.89
C GLY A 112 25.19 0.11 11.15
N ALA A 113 25.57 1.37 11.12
CA ALA A 113 24.84 2.38 10.34
C ALA A 113 24.86 2.07 8.83
N LEU A 114 26.00 1.61 8.30
CA LEU A 114 26.12 1.18 6.91
C LEU A 114 25.27 -0.06 6.62
N LEU A 115 25.25 -1.05 7.53
CA LEU A 115 24.40 -2.23 7.39
C LEU A 115 22.91 -1.86 7.48
N ALA A 116 22.52 -0.96 8.37
CA ALA A 116 21.16 -0.45 8.46
C ALA A 116 20.76 0.26 7.16
N LEU A 117 21.66 1.06 6.58
CA LEU A 117 21.43 1.70 5.28
C LEU A 117 21.33 0.67 4.14
N ALA A 118 22.18 -0.35 4.15
CA ALA A 118 22.14 -1.44 3.18
C ALA A 118 20.86 -2.29 3.28
N PHE A 119 20.15 -2.22 4.40
CA PHE A 119 18.85 -2.89 4.58
C PHE A 119 17.67 -2.11 3.98
N LEU A 120 17.83 -0.82 3.67
CA LEU A 120 16.75 0.00 3.09
C LEU A 120 16.13 -0.60 1.81
N PRO A 121 16.89 -1.18 0.86
CA PRO A 121 16.30 -1.86 -0.30
C PRO A 121 15.32 -2.97 0.07
N VAL A 122 15.53 -3.67 1.17
CA VAL A 122 14.61 -4.72 1.65
C VAL A 122 13.29 -4.10 2.12
N LEU A 123 13.35 -3.00 2.87
CA LEU A 123 12.16 -2.26 3.29
C LEU A 123 11.40 -1.65 2.10
N LEU A 124 12.15 -1.11 1.13
CA LEU A 124 11.56 -0.61 -0.12
C LEU A 124 10.90 -1.72 -0.93
N PHE A 125 11.48 -2.93 -0.94
CA PHE A 125 10.84 -4.09 -1.59
C PHE A 125 9.51 -4.46 -0.92
N VAL A 126 9.40 -4.38 0.40
CA VAL A 126 8.12 -4.59 1.11
C VAL A 126 7.08 -3.56 0.66
N TYR A 127 7.46 -2.28 0.67
CA TYR A 127 6.59 -1.20 0.18
C TYR A 127 6.14 -1.43 -1.27
N TYR A 128 7.02 -1.97 -2.10
CA TYR A 128 6.77 -2.28 -3.50
C TYR A 128 5.88 -3.52 -3.68
N ALA A 129 6.08 -4.57 -2.88
CA ALA A 129 5.39 -5.85 -3.02
C ALA A 129 3.99 -5.88 -2.40
N VAL A 130 3.78 -5.17 -1.26
CA VAL A 130 2.51 -5.20 -0.53
C VAL A 130 1.31 -4.74 -1.38
N PRO A 131 1.37 -3.66 -2.17
CA PRO A 131 0.25 -3.26 -3.03
C PRO A 131 -0.12 -4.32 -4.07
N ALA A 132 0.87 -4.97 -4.69
CA ALA A 132 0.61 -6.07 -5.64
C ALA A 132 -0.05 -7.27 -4.94
N ALA A 133 0.43 -7.63 -3.75
CA ALA A 133 -0.13 -8.72 -2.95
C ALA A 133 -1.58 -8.44 -2.53
N LEU A 134 -1.86 -7.21 -2.09
CA LEU A 134 -3.22 -6.78 -1.72
C LEU A 134 -4.15 -6.77 -2.94
N THR A 135 -3.65 -6.34 -4.11
CA THR A 135 -4.45 -6.37 -5.34
C THR A 135 -4.73 -7.81 -5.79
N ALA A 136 -3.74 -8.70 -5.71
CA ALA A 136 -3.94 -10.13 -5.99
C ALA A 136 -4.98 -10.76 -5.05
N TYR A 137 -4.95 -10.41 -3.75
CA TYR A 137 -5.99 -10.79 -2.80
C TYR A 137 -7.37 -10.23 -3.17
N ALA A 138 -7.45 -8.93 -3.46
CA ALA A 138 -8.69 -8.25 -3.81
C ALA A 138 -9.38 -8.93 -5.02
N VAL A 139 -8.61 -9.20 -6.09
CA VAL A 139 -9.13 -9.80 -7.33
C VAL A 139 -9.53 -11.25 -7.16
N ARG A 140 -8.76 -12.04 -6.42
CA ARG A 140 -9.00 -13.49 -6.29
C ARG A 140 -9.90 -13.86 -5.11
N GLY A 141 -10.20 -12.95 -4.19
CA GLY A 141 -11.02 -13.17 -3.01
C GLY A 141 -10.44 -14.16 -1.99
N ARG A 142 -9.16 -14.54 -2.13
CA ARG A 142 -8.49 -15.50 -1.24
C ARG A 142 -7.13 -15.01 -0.80
N ALA A 143 -6.85 -15.05 0.51
CA ALA A 143 -5.59 -14.59 1.09
C ALA A 143 -4.34 -15.28 0.49
N GLY A 144 -4.46 -16.56 0.09
CA GLY A 144 -3.35 -17.29 -0.54
C GLY A 144 -2.87 -16.68 -1.86
N ALA A 145 -3.72 -15.95 -2.59
CA ALA A 145 -3.32 -15.28 -3.83
C ALA A 145 -2.28 -14.18 -3.58
N ALA A 146 -2.27 -13.56 -2.41
CA ALA A 146 -1.27 -12.57 -2.01
C ALA A 146 0.15 -13.15 -1.88
N PHE A 147 0.29 -14.47 -1.80
CA PHE A 147 1.57 -15.18 -1.67
C PHE A 147 1.87 -16.06 -2.88
N ASP A 148 1.08 -15.96 -3.93
CA ASP A 148 1.26 -16.69 -5.19
C ASP A 148 2.36 -16.01 -6.03
N VAL A 149 3.56 -16.59 -5.97
CA VAL A 149 4.75 -16.03 -6.65
C VAL A 149 4.57 -16.01 -8.17
N ASP A 150 3.89 -16.99 -8.74
CA ASP A 150 3.67 -17.08 -10.19
C ASP A 150 2.72 -15.99 -10.67
N LEU A 151 1.77 -15.59 -9.82
CA LEU A 151 0.87 -14.46 -10.08
C LEU A 151 1.56 -13.10 -9.88
N LEU A 152 2.39 -12.96 -8.85
CA LEU A 152 3.01 -11.68 -8.48
C LEU A 152 4.26 -11.35 -9.31
N LYS A 153 5.06 -12.36 -9.67
CA LYS A 153 6.34 -12.17 -10.34
C LYS A 153 6.25 -11.37 -11.65
N PRO A 154 5.32 -11.63 -12.58
CA PRO A 154 5.22 -10.85 -13.81
C PRO A 154 4.95 -9.37 -13.57
N THR A 155 4.13 -9.05 -12.55
CA THR A 155 3.82 -7.68 -12.14
C THR A 155 5.02 -7.02 -11.48
N LEU A 156 5.61 -7.66 -10.46
CA LEU A 156 6.71 -7.10 -9.68
C LEU A 156 7.98 -6.82 -10.51
N PHE A 157 8.25 -7.60 -11.56
CA PHE A 157 9.44 -7.40 -12.42
C PHE A 157 9.14 -6.61 -13.70
N SER A 158 8.01 -5.89 -13.76
CA SER A 158 7.70 -5.04 -14.91
C SER A 158 8.15 -3.59 -14.69
N ALA A 159 8.67 -2.96 -15.77
CA ALA A 159 9.06 -1.56 -15.72
C ALA A 159 7.86 -0.62 -15.48
N ASP A 160 6.70 -0.98 -16.05
CA ASP A 160 5.48 -0.17 -15.91
C ASP A 160 4.97 -0.19 -14.47
N TYR A 161 5.00 -1.35 -13.79
CA TYR A 161 4.65 -1.44 -12.38
C TYR A 161 5.65 -0.66 -11.50
N LEU A 162 6.95 -0.72 -11.81
CA LEU A 162 7.95 0.09 -11.11
C LEU A 162 7.64 1.59 -11.22
N LEU A 163 7.34 2.07 -12.42
CA LEU A 163 6.96 3.47 -12.64
C LEU A 163 5.63 3.81 -11.96
N ALA A 164 4.67 2.89 -11.99
CA ALA A 164 3.38 3.05 -11.35
C ALA A 164 3.47 3.16 -9.82
N VAL A 165 4.42 2.48 -9.19
CA VAL A 165 4.66 2.58 -7.74
C VAL A 165 5.34 3.89 -7.35
N LEU A 166 6.05 4.55 -8.27
CA LEU A 166 6.65 5.86 -8.01
C LEU A 166 5.63 7.00 -7.99
N ALA A 167 4.56 6.93 -8.78
CA ALA A 167 3.54 7.97 -8.85
C ALA A 167 2.81 8.20 -7.50
N PRO A 168 2.39 7.18 -6.74
CA PRO A 168 1.85 7.33 -5.39
C PRO A 168 2.75 8.05 -4.40
N ILE A 169 4.08 7.99 -4.56
CA ILE A 169 5.01 8.72 -3.69
C ILE A 169 4.81 10.23 -3.83
N LEU A 170 4.56 10.73 -5.04
CA LEU A 170 4.28 12.17 -5.25
C LEU A 170 2.97 12.57 -4.58
N VAL A 171 1.94 11.72 -4.67
CA VAL A 171 0.67 11.96 -3.97
C VAL A 171 0.87 11.95 -2.45
N ALA A 172 1.64 10.98 -1.93
CA ALA A 172 1.94 10.89 -0.50
C ALA A 172 2.70 12.13 0.00
N ILE A 173 3.67 12.65 -0.77
CA ILE A 173 4.37 13.90 -0.45
C ILE A 173 3.39 15.07 -0.43
N GLY A 174 2.50 15.20 -1.43
CA GLY A 174 1.48 16.24 -1.47
C GLY A 174 0.55 16.19 -0.25
N VAL A 175 0.02 15.01 0.07
CA VAL A 175 -0.82 14.77 1.26
C VAL A 175 -0.06 15.10 2.55
N PHE A 176 1.20 14.73 2.64
CA PHE A 176 2.05 15.05 3.79
C PHE A 176 2.22 16.55 3.97
N VAL A 177 2.57 17.29 2.90
CA VAL A 177 2.74 18.75 2.93
C VAL A 177 1.43 19.45 3.36
N VAL A 178 0.30 19.06 2.76
CA VAL A 178 -1.01 19.60 3.13
C VAL A 178 -1.34 19.30 4.59
N SER A 179 -1.07 18.07 5.04
CA SER A 179 -1.31 17.66 6.44
C SER A 179 -0.48 18.47 7.43
N VAL A 180 0.81 18.75 7.12
CA VAL A 180 1.69 19.59 7.96
C VAL A 180 1.13 21.00 8.07
N VAL A 181 0.69 21.59 6.95
CA VAL A 181 0.07 22.92 6.96
C VAL A 181 -1.21 22.96 7.79
N LEU A 182 -2.07 21.93 7.66
CA LEU A 182 -3.30 21.83 8.44
C LEU A 182 -3.05 21.68 9.94
N LEU A 183 -2.01 20.94 10.34
CA LEU A 183 -1.65 20.73 11.75
C LEU A 183 -1.25 22.01 12.49
N VAL A 184 -0.97 23.12 11.78
CA VAL A 184 -0.69 24.42 12.41
C VAL A 184 -1.92 24.97 13.15
N THR A 185 -3.13 24.54 12.79
CA THR A 185 -4.39 24.99 13.41
C THR A 185 -5.17 23.81 14.01
N VAL A 186 -5.91 24.09 15.09
CA VAL A 186 -6.79 23.07 15.72
C VAL A 186 -7.86 22.60 14.73
N VAL A 187 -8.46 23.49 13.97
CA VAL A 187 -9.48 23.15 12.95
C VAL A 187 -8.86 22.32 11.85
N GLY A 188 -7.67 22.70 11.38
CA GLY A 188 -6.94 21.96 10.36
C GLY A 188 -6.57 20.54 10.81
N SER A 189 -6.20 20.35 12.09
CA SER A 189 -5.86 19.00 12.60
C SER A 189 -7.04 18.02 12.49
N VAL A 190 -8.28 18.49 12.62
CA VAL A 190 -9.49 17.68 12.41
C VAL A 190 -9.67 17.31 10.93
N LEU A 191 -9.19 18.12 10.01
CA LEU A 191 -9.29 17.86 8.57
C LEU A 191 -8.20 16.89 8.05
N VAL A 192 -7.12 16.68 8.80
CA VAL A 192 -6.02 15.78 8.39
C VAL A 192 -6.50 14.38 8.02
N PRO A 193 -7.36 13.68 8.80
CA PRO A 193 -7.83 12.35 8.44
C PRO A 193 -8.61 12.31 7.12
N PHE A 194 -9.32 13.36 6.77
CA PHE A 194 -10.04 13.47 5.48
C PHE A 194 -9.06 13.57 4.31
N VAL A 195 -8.02 14.39 4.45
CA VAL A 195 -6.95 14.52 3.44
C VAL A 195 -6.17 13.22 3.32
N GLN A 196 -5.88 12.54 4.43
CA GLN A 196 -5.22 11.25 4.45
C GLN A 196 -6.08 10.18 3.75
N PHE A 197 -7.37 10.13 4.05
CA PHE A 197 -8.29 9.20 3.41
C PHE A 197 -8.37 9.43 1.90
N TYR A 198 -8.51 10.68 1.46
CA TYR A 198 -8.46 11.06 0.04
C TYR A 198 -7.17 10.54 -0.63
N GLY A 199 -6.02 10.82 -0.02
CA GLY A 199 -4.73 10.39 -0.56
C GLY A 199 -4.61 8.87 -0.64
N GLN A 200 -5.08 8.14 0.37
CA GLN A 200 -5.10 6.68 0.38
C GLN A 200 -5.94 6.11 -0.76
N VAL A 201 -7.16 6.63 -0.98
CA VAL A 201 -8.03 6.19 -2.08
C VAL A 201 -7.38 6.44 -3.43
N ALA A 202 -6.78 7.64 -3.63
CA ALA A 202 -6.06 7.96 -4.86
C ALA A 202 -4.88 7.02 -5.13
N VAL A 203 -4.07 6.75 -4.10
CA VAL A 203 -2.92 5.84 -4.16
C VAL A 203 -3.36 4.40 -4.47
N PHE A 204 -4.40 3.90 -3.82
CA PHE A 204 -4.90 2.54 -4.07
C PHE A 204 -5.50 2.38 -5.46
N ARG A 205 -6.19 3.42 -5.99
CA ARG A 205 -6.61 3.46 -7.40
C ARG A 205 -5.42 3.29 -8.34
N MET A 206 -4.32 4.01 -8.11
CA MET A 206 -3.12 3.92 -8.95
C MET A 206 -2.49 2.52 -8.92
N PHE A 207 -2.41 1.89 -7.75
CA PHE A 207 -1.91 0.52 -7.62
C PHE A 207 -2.81 -0.50 -8.32
N GLY A 208 -4.13 -0.38 -8.17
CA GLY A 208 -5.10 -1.24 -8.83
C GLY A 208 -5.00 -1.13 -10.36
N ALA A 209 -4.92 0.09 -10.90
CA ALA A 209 -4.77 0.33 -12.33
C ALA A 209 -3.48 -0.28 -12.89
N ALA A 210 -2.36 -0.09 -12.18
CA ALA A 210 -1.07 -0.67 -12.59
C ALA A 210 -1.05 -2.21 -12.61
N PHE A 211 -1.88 -2.84 -11.77
CA PHE A 211 -2.04 -4.29 -11.77
C PHE A 211 -2.98 -4.75 -12.89
N ALA A 212 -4.07 -4.03 -13.15
CA ALA A 212 -5.06 -4.35 -14.19
C ALA A 212 -4.44 -4.36 -15.59
N ASP A 213 -3.65 -3.33 -15.93
CA ASP A 213 -2.95 -3.21 -17.23
C ASP A 213 -2.09 -4.46 -17.57
N ARG A 214 -1.73 -5.24 -16.54
CA ARG A 214 -0.92 -6.46 -16.71
C ARG A 214 -1.74 -7.74 -16.85
N THR A 215 -2.84 -7.86 -16.12
CA THR A 215 -3.73 -9.02 -16.26
C THR A 215 -4.36 -9.06 -17.63
N ASP A 216 -4.80 -7.95 -18.16
CA ASP A 216 -5.35 -7.85 -19.53
C ASP A 216 -4.31 -8.23 -20.59
N GLY A 217 -3.06 -7.81 -20.43
CA GLY A 217 -1.96 -8.18 -21.35
C GLY A 217 -1.62 -9.67 -21.33
N ILE A 218 -1.75 -10.34 -20.17
CA ILE A 218 -1.49 -11.79 -20.02
C ILE A 218 -2.62 -12.60 -20.64
N ASP A 219 -3.88 -12.19 -20.44
CA ASP A 219 -5.03 -12.89 -20.97
C ASP A 219 -5.15 -12.71 -22.49
N ALA A 220 -4.90 -11.53 -23.03
CA ALA A 220 -4.79 -11.29 -24.47
C ALA A 220 -3.66 -12.12 -25.13
N GLY A 221 -2.52 -12.24 -24.45
CA GLY A 221 -1.41 -13.08 -24.91
C GLY A 221 -1.73 -14.58 -24.92
N ARG A 222 -2.54 -15.06 -23.97
CA ARG A 222 -3.01 -16.46 -23.90
C ARG A 222 -4.02 -16.80 -24.99
N GLU A 223 -4.95 -15.89 -25.27
CA GLU A 223 -5.93 -16.06 -26.35
C GLU A 223 -5.24 -16.14 -27.71
N SER A 224 -4.28 -15.25 -27.98
CA SER A 224 -3.54 -15.25 -29.25
C SER A 224 -2.72 -16.52 -29.48
N VAL A 225 -2.15 -17.11 -28.43
CA VAL A 225 -1.41 -18.39 -28.50
C VAL A 225 -2.38 -19.57 -28.62
N GLY A 226 -3.54 -19.52 -27.99
CA GLY A 226 -4.61 -20.53 -28.11
C GLY A 226 -5.14 -20.62 -29.55
N ASP A 227 -5.44 -19.49 -30.17
CA ASP A 227 -5.90 -19.43 -31.56
C ASP A 227 -4.85 -19.91 -32.57
N ALA A 228 -3.59 -19.58 -32.33
CA ALA A 228 -2.47 -20.05 -33.19
C ALA A 228 -2.21 -21.56 -33.08
N ALA A 229 -2.56 -22.18 -31.95
CA ALA A 229 -2.39 -23.64 -31.72
C ALA A 229 -3.57 -24.48 -32.29
N THR A 230 -4.69 -23.83 -32.65
CA THR A 230 -5.90 -24.49 -33.20
C THR A 230 -6.07 -24.26 -34.71
N ALA A 231 -5.21 -23.47 -35.33
CA ALA A 231 -5.17 -23.20 -36.77
C ALA A 231 -4.08 -24.05 -37.45
#